data_51149273ea035c775948cf883e82a3ee
#
_entry.id   51149273ea035c775948cf883e82a3ee
#
_cell.length_a   1.000
_cell.length_b   1.000
_cell.length_c   1.000
_cell.angle_alpha   90.00
_cell.angle_beta   90.00
_cell.angle_gamma   90.00
#
_symmetry.space_group_name_H-M   'P 1'
#
loop_
_entity.id
_entity.type
_entity.pdbx_description
1 polymer ?
#
loop_
_entity_poly.entity_id
_entity_poly.type
_entity_poly.pdbx_seq_one_letter_code
_entity_poly.pdbx_strand_id
1 'polypeptide(L)'
;IYFPVNYPQQKMVTPDIANPVARIIYSRPQKKGRIIFADSADGQNVIQFYGHEWRLGANEATEIEFFKPVNIKGKKIAPGRYILYCIPYPEKWKMIFNQNLYSWGLHIDKTKDIAEIEIPVIKTDVQTEYFTMIFQPASGGCVLTMSWGDVKAVLPIDLN
;
A
#
# COMPACT_ATOMS: atom_id res chain seq x y z
N ILE A 1 -8.11 4.95 5.10
CA ILE A 1 -8.50 3.80 5.98
C ILE A 1 -7.58 3.72 7.18
N TYR A 2 -8.08 3.15 8.27
CA TYR A 2 -7.38 3.01 9.55
C TYR A 2 -7.28 1.54 9.97
N PHE A 3 -6.32 1.26 10.86
CA PHE A 3 -6.32 0.05 11.67
C PHE A 3 -6.23 0.41 13.16
N PRO A 4 -7.19 -0.01 14.03
CA PRO A 4 -8.38 -0.81 13.70
C PRO A 4 -9.33 -0.06 12.75
N VAL A 5 -10.07 -0.81 11.93
CA VAL A 5 -10.93 -0.25 10.86
C VAL A 5 -12.05 0.63 11.42
N ASN A 6 -12.54 0.31 12.61
CA ASN A 6 -13.62 1.04 13.29
C ASN A 6 -13.09 2.23 14.13
N TYR A 7 -11.80 2.56 14.07
CA TYR A 7 -11.22 3.66 14.84
C TYR A 7 -11.96 5.00 14.67
N PRO A 8 -12.35 5.44 13.45
CA PRO A 8 -13.06 6.71 13.31
C PRO A 8 -14.37 6.75 14.07
N GLN A 9 -15.15 5.67 14.06
CA GLN A 9 -16.43 5.57 14.78
C GLN A 9 -16.20 5.57 16.30
N GLN A 10 -15.20 4.81 16.76
CA GLN A 10 -14.84 4.78 18.18
C GLN A 10 -14.38 6.15 18.68
N LYS A 11 -13.59 6.89 17.88
CA LYS A 11 -13.12 8.23 18.22
C LYS A 11 -14.27 9.25 18.37
N MET A 12 -15.34 9.08 17.60
CA MET A 12 -16.54 9.95 17.71
C MET A 12 -17.27 9.80 19.04
N VAL A 13 -17.34 8.58 19.58
CA VAL A 13 -18.08 8.28 20.84
C VAL A 13 -17.18 8.29 22.07
N THR A 14 -15.88 8.11 21.89
CA THR A 14 -14.85 8.14 22.96
C THR A 14 -13.68 9.00 22.50
N PRO A 15 -13.76 10.33 22.68
CA PRO A 15 -12.75 11.26 22.17
C PRO A 15 -11.32 11.00 22.67
N ASP A 16 -11.16 10.43 23.86
CA ASP A 16 -9.87 10.13 24.49
C ASP A 16 -9.32 8.73 24.16
N ILE A 17 -9.95 8.00 23.22
CA ILE A 17 -9.42 6.71 22.78
C ILE A 17 -7.99 6.84 22.27
N ALA A 18 -7.16 5.84 22.57
CA ALA A 18 -5.79 5.77 22.10
C ALA A 18 -5.69 5.90 20.57
N ASN A 19 -4.58 6.45 20.08
CA ASN A 19 -4.32 6.56 18.65
C ASN A 19 -4.41 5.19 17.95
N PRO A 20 -4.78 5.17 16.67
CA PRO A 20 -4.80 3.92 15.89
C PRO A 20 -3.38 3.36 15.76
N VAL A 21 -3.25 2.18 15.21
CA VAL A 21 -1.95 1.59 14.89
C VAL A 21 -1.41 2.18 13.59
N ALA A 22 -2.27 2.23 12.57
CA ALA A 22 -1.91 2.69 11.25
C ALA A 22 -3.06 3.44 10.57
N ARG A 23 -2.70 4.32 9.64
CA ARG A 23 -3.59 4.98 8.70
C ARG A 23 -2.96 4.92 7.31
N ILE A 24 -3.77 4.73 6.27
CA ILE A 24 -3.33 4.87 4.88
C ILE A 24 -4.28 5.80 4.12
N ILE A 25 -3.71 6.68 3.32
CA ILE A 25 -4.41 7.58 2.41
C ILE A 25 -3.93 7.25 1.00
N TYR A 26 -4.85 6.90 0.11
CA TYR A 26 -4.54 6.52 -1.26
C TYR A 26 -5.67 6.85 -2.22
N SER A 27 -5.35 7.01 -3.49
CA SER A 27 -6.34 7.14 -4.57
C SER A 27 -6.74 5.77 -5.09
N ARG A 28 -8.00 5.63 -5.49
CA ARG A 28 -8.60 4.39 -5.97
C ARG A 28 -8.87 4.46 -7.49
N PRO A 29 -7.86 4.27 -8.34
CA PRO A 29 -8.08 4.24 -9.78
C PRO A 29 -8.95 3.05 -10.20
N GLN A 30 -9.76 3.28 -11.23
CA GLN A 30 -10.58 2.26 -11.86
C GLN A 30 -9.83 1.62 -13.04
N LYS A 31 -10.00 0.31 -13.24
CA LYS A 31 -9.39 -0.45 -14.34
C LYS A 31 -9.91 0.01 -15.71
N LYS A 32 -11.22 0.13 -15.87
CA LYS A 32 -11.91 0.54 -17.12
C LYS A 32 -11.42 -0.23 -18.33
N GLY A 33 -11.40 -1.56 -18.25
CA GLY A 33 -10.98 -2.44 -19.35
C GLY A 33 -9.49 -2.40 -19.72
N ARG A 34 -8.66 -1.58 -19.02
CA ARG A 34 -7.21 -1.50 -19.30
C ARG A 34 -6.46 -2.68 -18.71
N ILE A 35 -5.26 -2.93 -19.22
CA ILE A 35 -4.31 -3.84 -18.62
C ILE A 35 -3.65 -3.11 -17.45
N ILE A 36 -3.64 -3.72 -16.26
CA ILE A 36 -3.08 -3.07 -15.08
C ILE A 36 -1.56 -3.13 -15.11
N PHE A 37 -0.99 -4.32 -15.31
CA PHE A 37 0.46 -4.54 -15.35
C PHE A 37 0.86 -5.31 -16.59
N ALA A 38 1.94 -4.88 -17.26
CA ALA A 38 2.55 -5.57 -18.39
C ALA A 38 4.04 -5.22 -18.50
N ASP A 39 4.76 -6.02 -19.31
CA ASP A 39 6.17 -5.74 -19.65
C ASP A 39 6.30 -4.61 -20.67
N SER A 40 5.34 -4.53 -21.61
CA SER A 40 5.30 -3.53 -22.68
C SER A 40 3.86 -3.11 -22.99
N ALA A 41 3.69 -2.02 -23.70
CA ALA A 41 2.37 -1.56 -24.14
C ALA A 41 1.85 -2.36 -25.35
N ASP A 42 2.69 -2.73 -26.32
CA ASP A 42 2.37 -3.44 -27.56
C ASP A 42 1.03 -3.00 -28.21
N GLY A 43 0.81 -1.68 -28.26
CA GLY A 43 -0.43 -1.07 -28.76
C GLY A 43 -1.63 -1.14 -27.81
N GLN A 44 -1.46 -1.65 -26.59
CA GLN A 44 -2.51 -1.76 -25.58
C GLN A 44 -2.44 -0.64 -24.55
N ASN A 45 -3.57 -0.35 -23.91
CA ASN A 45 -3.64 0.65 -22.85
C ASN A 45 -3.24 0.03 -21.49
N VAL A 46 -1.95 0.10 -21.17
CA VAL A 46 -1.36 -0.40 -19.91
C VAL A 46 -1.30 0.73 -18.88
N ILE A 47 -1.65 0.44 -17.64
CA ILE A 47 -1.62 1.42 -16.56
C ILE A 47 -0.22 1.53 -15.95
N GLN A 48 0.44 0.40 -15.72
CA GLN A 48 1.73 0.32 -15.04
C GLN A 48 2.61 -0.77 -15.68
N PHE A 49 3.87 -0.45 -15.91
CA PHE A 49 4.84 -1.42 -16.37
C PHE A 49 5.50 -2.15 -15.20
N TYR A 50 5.77 -3.44 -15.38
CA TYR A 50 6.60 -4.19 -14.45
C TYR A 50 8.00 -3.58 -14.35
N GLY A 51 8.61 -3.68 -13.17
CA GLY A 51 9.94 -3.15 -12.90
C GLY A 51 10.04 -1.63 -12.74
N HIS A 52 8.93 -0.89 -12.88
CA HIS A 52 8.90 0.57 -12.73
C HIS A 52 8.16 0.99 -11.46
N GLU A 53 8.55 2.14 -10.90
CA GLU A 53 7.92 2.68 -9.69
C GLU A 53 6.45 3.01 -9.93
N TRP A 54 5.62 2.54 -9.02
CA TRP A 54 4.18 2.80 -8.98
C TRP A 54 3.79 3.38 -7.62
N ARG A 55 3.21 4.56 -7.61
CA ARG A 55 2.75 5.27 -6.41
C ARG A 55 1.58 4.63 -5.68
N LEU A 56 1.23 3.36 -5.99
CA LEU A 56 0.14 2.60 -5.38
C LEU A 56 -1.21 3.33 -5.44
N GLY A 57 -1.55 3.81 -6.62
CA GLY A 57 -2.78 4.57 -6.84
C GLY A 57 -2.68 5.47 -8.05
N ALA A 58 -3.41 6.58 -8.01
CA ALA A 58 -3.42 7.62 -9.03
C ALA A 58 -3.35 9.01 -8.38
N ASN A 59 -3.07 10.05 -9.18
CA ASN A 59 -2.97 11.44 -8.75
C ASN A 59 -1.80 11.68 -7.78
N GLU A 60 -2.02 11.55 -6.48
CA GLU A 60 -1.02 11.77 -5.44
C GLU A 60 -0.34 10.46 -5.02
N ALA A 61 0.82 10.57 -4.40
CA ALA A 61 1.49 9.43 -3.79
C ALA A 61 0.64 8.86 -2.64
N THR A 62 0.65 7.55 -2.50
CA THR A 62 0.03 6.89 -1.35
C THR A 62 0.85 7.15 -0.09
N GLU A 63 0.19 7.56 0.98
CA GLU A 63 0.81 7.79 2.28
C GLU A 63 0.34 6.76 3.30
N ILE A 64 1.28 6.22 4.07
CA ILE A 64 1.01 5.40 5.25
C ILE A 64 1.57 6.08 6.49
N GLU A 65 0.81 6.07 7.58
CA GLU A 65 1.23 6.58 8.87
C GLU A 65 1.12 5.48 9.92
N PHE A 66 2.19 5.27 10.65
CA PHE A 66 2.23 4.42 11.83
C PHE A 66 2.25 5.28 13.09
N PHE A 67 1.35 5.00 14.02
CA PHE A 67 1.26 5.68 15.31
C PHE A 67 2.03 4.94 16.41
N LYS A 68 2.51 3.74 16.12
CA LYS A 68 3.34 2.88 16.97
C LYS A 68 4.46 2.26 16.15
N PRO A 69 5.56 1.82 16.78
CA PRO A 69 6.57 1.03 16.09
C PRO A 69 5.94 -0.25 15.53
N VAL A 70 6.33 -0.62 14.32
CA VAL A 70 5.87 -1.85 13.68
C VAL A 70 7.06 -2.65 13.15
N ASN A 71 6.87 -3.94 12.97
CA ASN A 71 7.81 -4.82 12.28
C ASN A 71 7.15 -5.35 11.00
N ILE A 72 7.82 -5.21 9.88
CA ILE A 72 7.34 -5.69 8.59
C ILE A 72 8.38 -6.63 8.02
N LYS A 73 8.14 -7.94 8.12
CA LYS A 73 9.07 -9.00 7.68
C LYS A 73 10.50 -8.77 8.20
N GLY A 74 10.64 -8.46 9.48
CA GLY A 74 11.94 -8.24 10.14
C GLY A 74 12.50 -6.82 10.02
N LYS A 75 11.87 -5.93 9.25
CA LYS A 75 12.23 -4.51 9.17
C LYS A 75 11.45 -3.72 10.21
N LYS A 76 12.15 -3.08 11.13
CA LYS A 76 11.54 -2.18 12.13
C LYS A 76 11.28 -0.82 11.50
N ILE A 77 10.03 -0.38 11.53
CA ILE A 77 9.61 0.94 11.05
C ILE A 77 9.17 1.76 12.27
N ALA A 78 9.76 2.93 12.43
CA ALA A 78 9.40 3.86 13.51
C ALA A 78 7.99 4.46 13.30
N PRO A 79 7.34 4.96 14.35
CA PRO A 79 6.17 5.81 14.19
C PRO A 79 6.48 6.99 13.28
N GLY A 80 5.53 7.37 12.43
CA GLY A 80 5.69 8.46 11.49
C GLY A 80 4.90 8.27 10.21
N ARG A 81 4.97 9.27 9.33
CA ARG A 81 4.36 9.26 8.00
C ARG A 81 5.41 8.93 6.95
N TYR A 82 5.02 8.13 6.00
CA TYR A 82 5.85 7.66 4.90
C TYR A 82 5.05 7.66 3.60
N ILE A 83 5.72 7.95 2.49
CA ILE A 83 5.23 7.57 1.18
C ILE A 83 5.40 6.05 1.06
N LEU A 84 4.36 5.38 0.61
CA LEU A 84 4.39 3.97 0.27
C LEU A 84 4.26 3.83 -1.24
N TYR A 85 5.28 3.30 -1.88
CA TYR A 85 5.25 3.00 -3.29
C TYR A 85 5.69 1.56 -3.58
N CYS A 86 5.50 1.11 -4.79
CA CYS A 86 5.74 -0.26 -5.19
C CYS A 86 6.52 -0.32 -6.51
N ILE A 87 7.37 -1.33 -6.66
CA ILE A 87 7.86 -1.78 -7.95
C ILE A 87 7.22 -3.16 -8.19
N PRO A 88 6.19 -3.24 -9.06
CA PRO A 88 5.50 -4.49 -9.32
C PRO A 88 6.30 -5.39 -10.24
N TYR A 89 6.25 -6.69 -9.97
CA TYR A 89 6.69 -7.78 -10.83
C TYR A 89 5.58 -8.83 -10.93
N PRO A 90 5.60 -9.74 -11.89
CA PRO A 90 4.53 -10.73 -12.07
C PRO A 90 4.23 -11.58 -10.82
N GLU A 91 5.27 -11.96 -10.06
CA GLU A 91 5.14 -12.89 -8.93
C GLU A 91 5.38 -12.22 -7.57
N LYS A 92 5.87 -10.99 -7.55
CA LYS A 92 6.15 -10.26 -6.32
C LYS A 92 6.01 -8.76 -6.50
N TRP A 93 5.69 -8.08 -5.42
CA TRP A 93 5.80 -6.64 -5.34
C TRP A 93 6.91 -6.26 -4.36
N LYS A 94 7.72 -5.30 -4.77
CA LYS A 94 8.70 -4.67 -3.92
C LYS A 94 8.08 -3.41 -3.34
N MET A 95 7.71 -3.46 -2.06
CA MET A 95 7.11 -2.36 -1.31
C MET A 95 8.21 -1.50 -0.72
N ILE A 96 8.15 -0.19 -0.92
CA ILE A 96 9.17 0.73 -0.44
C ILE A 96 8.53 1.82 0.41
N PHE A 97 9.12 2.06 1.59
CA PHE A 97 8.77 3.15 2.50
C PHE A 97 9.76 4.28 2.32
N ASN A 98 9.27 5.48 2.06
CA ASN A 98 10.09 6.64 1.72
C ASN A 98 9.69 7.85 2.55
N GLN A 99 10.65 8.67 2.95
CA GLN A 99 10.43 9.85 3.80
C GLN A 99 10.18 11.15 3.02
N ASN A 100 10.15 11.11 1.69
CA ASN A 100 9.88 12.29 0.85
C ASN A 100 8.40 12.65 0.81
N LEU A 101 7.83 13.07 1.93
CA LEU A 101 6.43 13.46 2.06
C LEU A 101 6.06 14.59 1.10
N TYR A 102 4.75 14.71 0.81
CA TYR A 102 4.17 15.72 -0.09
C TYR A 102 4.64 15.62 -1.55
N SER A 103 5.17 14.46 -1.91
CA SER A 103 5.53 14.13 -3.29
C SER A 103 4.28 13.79 -4.09
N TRP A 104 4.26 14.22 -5.36
CA TRP A 104 3.20 13.80 -6.30
C TRP A 104 3.32 12.31 -6.69
N GLY A 105 4.47 11.69 -6.42
CA GLY A 105 4.73 10.26 -6.66
C GLY A 105 5.11 9.92 -8.11
N LEU A 106 5.41 10.91 -8.94
CA LEU A 106 5.93 10.70 -10.30
C LEU A 106 7.46 10.72 -10.34
N HIS A 107 8.09 11.45 -9.42
CA HIS A 107 9.54 11.52 -9.26
C HIS A 107 9.86 11.22 -7.80
N ILE A 108 10.30 10.01 -7.54
CA ILE A 108 10.60 9.53 -6.19
C ILE A 108 12.07 9.75 -5.91
N ASP A 109 12.37 10.49 -4.85
CA ASP A 109 13.73 10.63 -4.35
C ASP A 109 14.12 9.35 -3.57
N LYS A 110 14.78 8.43 -4.26
CA LYS A 110 15.20 7.13 -3.70
C LYS A 110 16.23 7.26 -2.58
N THR A 111 16.89 8.40 -2.45
CA THR A 111 17.84 8.63 -1.33
C THR A 111 17.14 8.69 0.02
N LYS A 112 15.82 8.83 0.00
CA LYS A 112 14.95 8.88 1.18
C LYS A 112 14.21 7.56 1.46
N ASP A 113 14.54 6.49 0.74
CA ASP A 113 14.02 5.16 1.02
C ASP A 113 14.60 4.65 2.34
N ILE A 114 13.72 4.19 3.24
CA ILE A 114 14.11 3.70 4.56
C ILE A 114 13.97 2.18 4.71
N ALA A 115 13.10 1.58 3.92
CA ALA A 115 12.89 0.14 3.93
C ALA A 115 12.33 -0.35 2.59
N GLU A 116 12.82 -1.49 2.15
CA GLU A 116 12.33 -2.24 0.99
C GLU A 116 11.93 -3.63 1.43
N ILE A 117 10.75 -4.09 1.04
CA ILE A 117 10.15 -5.34 1.49
C ILE A 117 9.49 -6.04 0.30
N GLU A 118 9.91 -7.26 0.01
CA GLU A 118 9.27 -8.07 -1.01
C GLU A 118 8.09 -8.86 -0.44
N ILE A 119 6.95 -8.80 -1.13
CA ILE A 119 5.74 -9.56 -0.85
C ILE A 119 5.29 -10.33 -2.09
N PRO A 120 4.75 -11.55 -1.93
CA PRO A 120 4.27 -12.33 -3.07
C PRO A 120 3.01 -11.73 -3.66
N VAL A 121 2.84 -11.93 -4.96
CA VAL A 121 1.61 -11.67 -5.69
C VAL A 121 0.79 -12.96 -5.76
N ILE A 122 -0.50 -12.82 -5.53
CA ILE A 122 -1.48 -13.90 -5.61
C ILE A 122 -2.42 -13.57 -6.76
N LYS A 123 -2.52 -14.48 -7.74
CA LYS A 123 -3.57 -14.40 -8.75
C LYS A 123 -4.89 -14.87 -8.15
N THR A 124 -5.97 -14.21 -8.52
CA THR A 124 -7.32 -14.50 -8.01
C THR A 124 -8.34 -14.51 -9.15
N ASP A 125 -9.33 -15.36 -9.05
CA ASP A 125 -10.45 -15.42 -10.00
C ASP A 125 -11.41 -14.22 -9.85
N VAL A 126 -11.30 -13.50 -8.71
CA VAL A 126 -12.13 -12.33 -8.44
C VAL A 126 -11.50 -11.10 -9.10
N GLN A 127 -12.26 -10.48 -10.01
CA GLN A 127 -11.84 -9.23 -10.65
C GLN A 127 -12.19 -8.03 -9.78
N THR A 128 -11.18 -7.28 -9.37
CA THR A 128 -11.33 -6.04 -8.59
C THR A 128 -11.20 -4.84 -9.51
N GLU A 129 -12.31 -4.17 -9.81
CA GLU A 129 -12.36 -3.05 -10.75
C GLU A 129 -11.63 -1.80 -10.26
N TYR A 130 -11.77 -1.48 -8.96
CA TYR A 130 -11.09 -0.34 -8.34
C TYR A 130 -9.90 -0.82 -7.52
N PHE A 131 -8.75 -0.18 -7.66
CA PHE A 131 -7.63 -0.45 -6.75
C PHE A 131 -8.11 -0.29 -5.29
N THR A 132 -7.99 -1.34 -4.51
CA THR A 132 -8.57 -1.41 -3.18
C THR A 132 -7.53 -1.87 -2.17
N MET A 133 -7.41 -1.11 -1.09
CA MET A 133 -6.63 -1.47 0.09
C MET A 133 -7.55 -1.65 1.29
N ILE A 134 -7.31 -2.70 2.08
CA ILE A 134 -8.02 -2.93 3.34
C ILE A 134 -7.06 -3.43 4.41
N PHE A 135 -7.25 -2.98 5.64
CA PHE A 135 -6.62 -3.59 6.80
C PHE A 135 -7.49 -4.73 7.33
N GLN A 136 -6.86 -5.83 7.69
CA GLN A 136 -7.49 -6.98 8.34
C GLN A 136 -6.67 -7.38 9.57
N PRO A 137 -7.32 -7.70 10.71
CA PRO A 137 -6.62 -8.22 11.88
C PRO A 137 -5.84 -9.51 11.54
N ALA A 138 -4.67 -9.64 12.12
CA ALA A 138 -3.85 -10.85 12.08
C ALA A 138 -3.23 -11.11 13.46
N SER A 139 -2.73 -12.32 13.69
CA SER A 139 -2.02 -12.65 14.93
C SER A 139 -0.81 -11.73 15.08
N GLY A 140 -0.74 -11.02 16.22
CA GLY A 140 0.35 -10.09 16.50
C GLY A 140 0.29 -8.73 15.78
N GLY A 141 -0.76 -8.44 14.99
CA GLY A 141 -0.87 -7.17 14.28
C GLY A 141 -1.98 -7.12 13.26
N CYS A 142 -1.65 -6.74 12.04
CA CYS A 142 -2.59 -6.69 10.93
C CYS A 142 -1.91 -7.02 9.59
N VAL A 143 -2.72 -7.19 8.57
CA VAL A 143 -2.27 -7.22 7.19
C VAL A 143 -2.91 -6.11 6.40
N LEU A 144 -2.15 -5.49 5.50
CA LEU A 144 -2.68 -4.61 4.46
C LEU A 144 -2.82 -5.42 3.18
N THR A 145 -4.07 -5.71 2.82
CA THR A 145 -4.40 -6.37 1.56
C THR A 145 -4.62 -5.33 0.47
N MET A 146 -3.96 -5.51 -0.65
CA MET A 146 -4.06 -4.66 -1.84
C MET A 146 -4.54 -5.51 -3.00
N SER A 147 -5.59 -5.06 -3.70
CA SER A 147 -6.20 -5.82 -4.81
C SER A 147 -6.53 -4.91 -5.98
N TRP A 148 -6.23 -5.36 -7.21
CA TRP A 148 -6.63 -4.70 -8.44
C TRP A 148 -6.62 -5.69 -9.61
N GLY A 149 -7.70 -5.71 -10.41
CA GLY A 149 -7.90 -6.73 -11.43
C GLY A 149 -7.93 -8.12 -10.82
N ASP A 150 -7.12 -9.02 -11.35
CA ASP A 150 -6.92 -10.39 -10.90
C ASP A 150 -5.73 -10.55 -9.93
N VAL A 151 -5.20 -9.44 -9.42
CA VAL A 151 -3.98 -9.43 -8.60
C VAL A 151 -4.30 -9.04 -7.17
N LYS A 152 -3.72 -9.79 -6.23
CA LYS A 152 -3.77 -9.52 -4.80
C LYS A 152 -2.36 -9.62 -4.21
N ALA A 153 -2.00 -8.66 -3.37
CA ALA A 153 -0.78 -8.67 -2.58
C ALA A 153 -1.10 -8.36 -1.11
N VAL A 154 -0.35 -8.97 -0.18
CA VAL A 154 -0.61 -8.86 1.25
C VAL A 154 0.68 -8.46 1.96
N LEU A 155 0.66 -7.30 2.62
CA LEU A 155 1.75 -6.77 3.42
C LEU A 155 1.46 -7.05 4.90
N PRO A 156 2.21 -7.95 5.57
CA PRO A 156 2.06 -8.17 7.00
C PRO A 156 2.64 -6.99 7.78
N ILE A 157 2.02 -6.64 8.89
CA ILE A 157 2.41 -5.54 9.79
C ILE A 157 2.27 -6.05 11.22
N ASP A 158 3.38 -6.39 11.84
CA ASP A 158 3.41 -6.90 13.19
C ASP A 158 3.59 -5.78 14.21
N LEU A 159 2.89 -5.89 15.32
CA LEU A 159 3.03 -5.02 16.49
C LEU A 159 3.97 -5.69 17.48
N ASN A 160 5.12 -5.12 17.70
CA ASN A 160 6.06 -5.61 18.72
C ASN A 160 5.74 -4.98 20.07
#